data_fcc6650fe6abdc99af73a7be7f2ba498
#
_entry.id   fcc6650fe6abdc99af73a7be7f2ba498
#
_cell.length_a   1.000
_cell.length_b   1.000
_cell.length_c   1.000
_cell.angle_alpha   90.00
_cell.angle_beta   90.00
_cell.angle_gamma   90.00
#
_symmetry.space_group_name_H-M   'P 1'
#
loop_
_entity.id
_entity.type
_entity.pdbx_description
1 polymer ?
#
loop_
_entity_poly.entity_id
_entity_poly.type
_entity_poly.pdbx_seq_one_letter_code
_entity_poly.pdbx_strand_id
1 'polypeptide(L)' 'MTVFARNFKFDDNIWKKISKNIRKYRLEAGITQEQLAVDIGKSYDFIRRLEFKKGEIGCSVNTLYRISVVLGVTMDHFFE' A
#
# COMPACT_ATOMS: atom_id res chain seq x y z
N MET A 1 28.65 24.96 12.27
CA MET A 1 28.30 24.63 10.89
C MET A 1 26.91 25.16 10.58
N THR A 2 26.76 25.79 9.44
CA THR A 2 25.45 26.28 9.04
C THR A 2 24.69 25.18 8.35
N VAL A 3 23.50 24.91 8.85
CA VAL A 3 22.59 23.97 8.20
C VAL A 3 21.54 24.81 7.50
N PHE A 4 21.43 24.62 6.20
CA PHE A 4 20.38 25.25 5.44
C PHE A 4 19.08 24.54 5.70
N ALA A 5 18.15 25.23 6.37
CA ALA A 5 16.80 24.72 6.54
C ALA A 5 16.09 24.81 5.18
N ARG A 6 15.86 23.65 4.59
CA ARG A 6 15.08 23.54 3.36
C ARG A 6 13.66 23.19 3.75
N ASN A 7 12.71 23.87 3.14
CA ASN A 7 11.30 23.66 3.46
C ASN A 7 10.77 22.45 2.67
N PHE A 8 10.53 21.38 3.40
CA PHE A 8 9.89 20.21 2.83
C PHE A 8 8.53 20.00 3.48
N LYS A 9 7.57 19.62 2.67
CA LYS A 9 6.28 19.16 3.18
C LYS A 9 6.22 17.65 2.98
N PHE A 10 6.05 16.93 4.07
CA PHE A 10 5.93 15.49 4.04
C PHE A 10 4.47 15.10 4.22
N ASP A 11 4.04 14.08 3.48
CA ASP A 11 2.74 13.46 3.70
C ASP A 11 2.92 12.47 4.86
N ASP A 12 2.56 12.90 6.06
CA ASP A 12 2.73 12.08 7.26
C ASP A 12 1.84 10.84 7.27
N ASN A 13 0.84 10.80 6.40
CA ASN A 13 -0.02 9.64 6.25
C ASN A 13 0.00 9.10 4.84
N ILE A 14 1.19 8.73 4.39
CA ILE A 14 1.38 8.13 3.07
C ILE A 14 0.60 6.82 2.92
N TRP A 15 0.41 6.09 4.01
CA TRP A 15 -0.31 4.83 3.99
C TRP A 15 -1.79 4.98 3.66
N LYS A 16 -2.37 6.13 3.94
CA LYS A 16 -3.74 6.43 3.51
C LYS A 16 -3.85 6.43 1.99
N LYS A 17 -2.85 7.00 1.32
CA LYS A 17 -2.76 6.99 -0.15
C LYS A 17 -2.50 5.58 -0.67
N ILE A 18 -1.55 4.88 -0.08
CA ILE A 18 -1.16 3.54 -0.49
C ILE A 18 -2.34 2.57 -0.34
N SER A 19 -3.03 2.61 0.80
CA SER A 19 -4.16 1.71 1.03
C SER A 19 -5.29 1.92 0.03
N LYS A 20 -5.56 3.18 -0.31
CA LYS A 20 -6.55 3.51 -1.35
C LYS A 20 -6.15 2.92 -2.70
N ASN A 21 -4.89 3.03 -3.07
CA ASN A 21 -4.41 2.55 -4.35
C ASN A 21 -4.32 1.02 -4.40
N ILE A 22 -3.94 0.37 -3.31
CA ILE A 22 -3.98 -1.10 -3.25
C ILE A 22 -5.42 -1.58 -3.52
N ARG A 23 -6.39 -1.00 -2.85
CA ARG A 23 -7.80 -1.35 -3.06
C ARG A 23 -8.23 -1.11 -4.50
N LYS A 24 -7.87 0.03 -5.07
CA LYS A 24 -8.20 0.39 -6.45
C LYS A 24 -7.69 -0.67 -7.43
N TYR A 25 -6.41 -1.00 -7.36
CA TYR A 25 -5.80 -1.93 -8.29
C TYR A 25 -6.23 -3.38 -8.04
N ARG A 26 -6.54 -3.72 -6.78
CA ARG A 26 -7.11 -5.03 -6.48
C ARG A 26 -8.49 -5.20 -7.14
N LEU A 27 -9.34 -4.19 -7.03
CA LEU A 27 -10.66 -4.22 -7.65
C LEU A 27 -10.55 -4.27 -9.17
N GLU A 28 -9.62 -3.52 -9.76
CA GLU A 28 -9.36 -3.57 -11.20
C GLU A 28 -8.86 -4.95 -11.65
N ALA A 29 -8.08 -5.62 -10.81
CA ALA A 29 -7.61 -6.97 -11.09
C ALA A 29 -8.71 -8.03 -10.91
N GLY A 30 -9.84 -7.67 -10.32
CA GLY A 30 -10.96 -8.57 -10.14
C GLY A 30 -10.77 -9.62 -9.06
N ILE A 31 -9.90 -9.38 -8.08
CA ILE A 31 -9.64 -10.35 -7.01
C ILE A 31 -10.18 -9.84 -5.67
N THR A 32 -10.50 -10.78 -4.79
CA THR A 32 -10.99 -10.48 -3.44
C THR A 32 -9.83 -10.18 -2.50
N GLN A 33 -10.15 -9.58 -1.34
CA GLN A 33 -9.17 -9.40 -0.28
C GLN A 33 -8.61 -10.73 0.20
N GLU A 34 -9.45 -11.74 0.30
CA GLU A 34 -9.04 -13.08 0.72
C GLU A 34 -8.06 -13.70 -0.28
N GLN A 35 -8.33 -13.56 -1.57
CA GLN A 35 -7.43 -14.08 -2.60
C GLN A 35 -6.09 -13.37 -2.56
N LEU A 36 -6.09 -12.05 -2.44
CA LEU A 36 -4.85 -11.29 -2.32
C LEU A 36 -4.04 -11.75 -1.10
N ALA A 37 -4.70 -11.96 0.04
CA ALA A 37 -4.06 -12.43 1.26
C ALA A 37 -3.38 -13.78 1.03
N VAL A 38 -4.07 -14.73 0.43
CA VAL A 38 -3.51 -16.04 0.10
C VAL A 38 -2.30 -15.89 -0.82
N ASP A 39 -2.42 -15.09 -1.85
CA ASP A 39 -1.38 -14.96 -2.87
C ASP A 39 -0.09 -14.37 -2.31
N ILE A 40 -0.17 -13.48 -1.34
CA ILE A 40 1.02 -12.85 -0.73
C ILE A 40 1.45 -13.51 0.58
N GLY A 41 0.73 -14.54 1.03
CA GLY A 41 1.07 -15.27 2.26
C GLY A 41 0.75 -14.52 3.54
N LYS A 42 -0.34 -13.74 3.55
CA LYS A 42 -0.81 -12.99 4.72
C LYS A 42 -2.24 -13.40 5.07
N SER A 43 -2.71 -12.95 6.23
CA SER A 43 -4.08 -13.20 6.65
C SER A 43 -5.06 -12.25 5.95
N TYR A 44 -6.30 -12.69 5.86
CA TYR A 44 -7.39 -11.82 5.40
C TYR A 44 -7.50 -10.56 6.26
N ASP A 45 -7.41 -10.71 7.58
CA ASP A 45 -7.48 -9.56 8.49
C ASP A 45 -6.38 -8.54 8.21
N PHE A 46 -5.17 -9.00 7.87
CA PHE A 46 -4.08 -8.11 7.49
C PHE A 46 -4.45 -7.27 6.26
N ILE A 47 -4.97 -7.89 5.20
CA ILE A 47 -5.35 -7.17 3.99
C ILE A 47 -6.51 -6.21 4.27
N ARG A 48 -7.51 -6.66 5.02
CA ARG A 48 -8.64 -5.82 5.39
C ARG A 48 -8.18 -4.55 6.10
N ARG A 49 -7.24 -4.69 7.03
CA ARG A 49 -6.69 -3.57 7.79
C ARG A 49 -5.78 -2.70 6.92
N LEU A 50 -5.00 -3.30 6.03
CA LEU A 50 -4.11 -2.58 5.13
C LEU A 50 -4.89 -1.69 4.16
N GLU A 51 -6.04 -2.15 3.69
CA GLU A 51 -6.90 -1.39 2.77
C GLU A 51 -7.84 -0.43 3.48
N PHE A 52 -7.80 -0.37 4.81
CA PHE A 52 -8.70 0.49 5.55
C PHE A 52 -8.39 1.96 5.26
N LYS A 53 -9.45 2.75 5.05
CA LYS A 53 -9.36 4.12 4.53
C LYS A 53 -8.48 5.07 5.33
N LYS A 54 -8.31 4.81 6.62
CA LYS A 54 -7.55 5.71 7.51
C LYS A 54 -6.05 5.51 7.43
N GLY A 55 -5.58 4.49 6.74
CA GLY A 55 -4.15 4.19 6.69
C GLY A 55 -3.58 3.82 8.05
N GLU A 56 -4.31 3.02 8.82
CA GLU A 56 -3.93 2.70 10.20
C GLU A 56 -2.73 1.79 10.32
N ILE A 57 -2.49 0.95 9.32
CA ILE A 57 -1.31 0.09 9.28
C ILE A 57 -0.59 0.24 7.96
N GLY A 58 0.70 -0.07 8.01
CA GLY A 58 1.51 -0.21 6.81
C GLY A 58 2.00 -1.63 6.67
N CYS A 59 2.92 -1.83 5.75
CA CYS A 59 3.57 -3.12 5.56
C CYS A 59 5.03 -2.90 5.16
N SER A 60 5.79 -4.00 5.13
CA SER A 60 7.16 -3.94 4.65
C SER A 60 7.20 -3.68 3.14
N VAL A 61 8.34 -3.19 2.68
CA VAL A 61 8.59 -3.02 1.24
C VAL A 61 8.44 -4.35 0.52
N ASN A 62 8.91 -5.44 1.11
CA ASN A 62 8.77 -6.77 0.51
C ASN A 62 7.30 -7.16 0.33
N THR A 63 6.46 -6.90 1.32
CA THR A 63 5.03 -7.17 1.22
C THR A 63 4.39 -6.31 0.13
N LEU A 64 4.73 -5.03 0.10
CA LEU A 64 4.21 -4.12 -0.92
C LEU A 64 4.62 -4.56 -2.33
N TYR A 65 5.86 -5.01 -2.48
CA TYR A 65 6.35 -5.57 -3.74
C TYR A 65 5.52 -6.78 -4.18
N ARG A 66 5.26 -7.73 -3.25
CA ARG A 66 4.43 -8.90 -3.55
C ARG A 66 3.03 -8.51 -4.02
N ILE A 67 2.44 -7.52 -3.36
CA ILE A 67 1.13 -7.00 -3.76
C ILE A 67 1.20 -6.46 -5.19
N SER A 68 2.24 -5.69 -5.53
CA SER A 68 2.39 -5.14 -6.87
C SER A 68 2.47 -6.25 -7.93
N VAL A 69 3.22 -7.30 -7.65
CA VAL A 69 3.36 -8.44 -8.57
C VAL A 69 2.01 -9.12 -8.79
N VAL A 70 1.29 -9.41 -7.70
CA VAL A 70 -0.02 -10.08 -7.79
C VAL A 70 -1.03 -9.23 -8.54
N LEU A 71 -1.00 -7.92 -8.32
CA LEU A 71 -1.94 -7.00 -8.98
C LEU A 71 -1.51 -6.60 -10.39
N GLY A 72 -0.31 -7.00 -10.82
CA GLY A 72 0.17 -6.71 -12.16
C GLY A 72 0.52 -5.24 -12.38
N VAL A 73 0.93 -4.54 -11.33
CA VAL A 73 1.33 -3.14 -11.38
C VAL A 73 2.73 -2.97 -10.81
N THR A 74 3.31 -1.80 -11.02
CA THR A 74 4.58 -1.46 -10.38
C THR A 74 4.31 -0.77 -9.04
N MET A 75 5.31 -0.74 -8.16
CA MET A 75 5.12 -0.19 -6.81
C MET A 75 4.78 1.31 -6.83
N ASP A 76 5.26 2.05 -7.83
CA ASP A 76 4.96 3.47 -7.95
C ASP A 76 3.47 3.76 -8.17
N HIS A 77 2.72 2.82 -8.69
CA HIS A 77 1.26 2.95 -8.80
C HIS A 77 0.60 3.17 -7.43
N PHE A 78 1.20 2.66 -6.36
CA PHE A 78 0.61 2.83 -5.04
C PHE A 78 0.82 4.22 -4.46
N PHE A 79 1.67 5.02 -5.07
CA PHE A 79 2.00 6.37 -4.60
C PHE A 79 1.33 7.47 -5.44
N GLU A 80 0.45 7.10 -6.34
CA GLU A 80 -0.27 8.05 -7.19
C GLU A 80 -1.23 8.97 -6.44
#